data_fae549facc991bcb0d7042a415fe7bf1
#
_entry.id   fae549facc991bcb0d7042a415fe7bf1
#
_cell.length_a   1.000
_cell.length_b   1.000
_cell.length_c   1.000
_cell.angle_alpha   90.00
_cell.angle_beta   90.00
_cell.angle_gamma   90.00
#
_symmetry.space_group_name_H-M   'P 1'
#
loop_
_entity.id
_entity.type
_entity.pdbx_description
1 polymer ?
#
loop_
_entity_poly.entity_id
_entity_poly.type
_entity_poly.pdbx_seq_one_letter_code
_entity_poly.pdbx_strand_id
1 'polypeptide(L)'
;GWLDFVNDMEVSDALFKAVEAWGKERGMTEMVGPLGFTDFDAEGMLVEGFEQLSTMATIYNFPYYPQHMEKLGFEKEADWVEFKIYIPDAIPDKHKRISEIIMRKYGLKIVKCTSTKDINKYGQAIFDLMNEAYSKLYGYSALSPKQIQQYIKMFLPILDLRMVTLVTDAEDNVIAVGISMPSLSEALQKAKGRLLPFGWYHLMKLIFMKKYPKVLDLLLVAVKPEYQNKGVNALLFYDLIPVYQQLGFEYAESNPELEENGKVQAQWEYFKTEQHKRRRAYKKSL
;
A
#
# COMPACT_ATOMS: atom_id res chain seq x y z
N GLY A 1 8.63 8.90 -12.70
CA GLY A 1 7.31 9.18 -12.15
C GLY A 1 6.76 10.52 -12.64
N TRP A 2 5.58 10.91 -12.20
CA TRP A 2 4.98 12.22 -12.49
C TRP A 2 4.79 12.51 -13.99
N LEU A 3 4.41 11.47 -14.76
CA LEU A 3 4.13 11.58 -16.19
C LEU A 3 2.64 11.88 -16.37
N ASP A 4 2.34 12.94 -17.14
CA ASP A 4 0.99 13.26 -17.55
C ASP A 4 1.01 13.86 -18.95
N PHE A 5 0.06 13.44 -19.82
CA PHE A 5 -0.05 13.94 -21.19
C PHE A 5 -1.49 13.76 -21.72
N VAL A 6 -1.84 14.58 -22.69
CA VAL A 6 -3.11 14.49 -23.42
C VAL A 6 -3.12 13.32 -24.39
N ASN A 7 -4.30 12.86 -24.82
CA ASN A 7 -4.43 11.77 -25.80
C ASN A 7 -4.02 12.25 -27.21
N ASP A 8 -2.73 12.50 -27.36
CA ASP A 8 -2.08 12.91 -28.59
C ASP A 8 -0.70 12.24 -28.67
N MET A 9 -0.51 11.43 -29.72
CA MET A 9 0.73 10.67 -29.92
C MET A 9 1.95 11.57 -30.18
N GLU A 10 1.79 12.70 -30.84
CA GLU A 10 2.90 13.63 -31.08
C GLU A 10 3.39 14.25 -29.77
N VAL A 11 2.46 14.59 -28.88
CA VAL A 11 2.78 15.12 -27.55
C VAL A 11 3.54 14.10 -26.71
N SER A 12 3.01 12.87 -26.62
CA SER A 12 3.67 11.82 -25.83
C SER A 12 5.03 11.43 -26.41
N ASP A 13 5.15 11.30 -27.73
CA ASP A 13 6.41 11.02 -28.41
C ASP A 13 7.46 12.10 -28.13
N ALA A 14 7.06 13.38 -28.23
CA ALA A 14 7.97 14.51 -27.96
C ALA A 14 8.45 14.51 -26.49
N LEU A 15 7.57 14.22 -25.52
CA LEU A 15 7.93 14.14 -24.11
C LEU A 15 8.94 13.00 -23.85
N PHE A 16 8.67 11.80 -24.38
CA PHE A 16 9.58 10.67 -24.20
C PHE A 16 10.90 10.87 -24.91
N LYS A 17 10.93 11.39 -26.13
CA LYS A 17 12.16 11.77 -26.85
C LYS A 17 13.02 12.76 -26.08
N ALA A 18 12.41 13.73 -25.40
CA ALA A 18 13.15 14.67 -24.57
C ALA A 18 13.83 13.96 -23.39
N VAL A 19 13.14 13.01 -22.73
CA VAL A 19 13.69 12.22 -21.63
C VAL A 19 14.77 11.25 -22.13
N GLU A 20 14.56 10.60 -23.30
CA GLU A 20 15.54 9.73 -23.95
C GLU A 20 16.84 10.49 -24.27
N ALA A 21 16.73 11.67 -24.87
CA ALA A 21 17.89 12.51 -25.18
C ALA A 21 18.66 12.90 -23.92
N TRP A 22 17.94 13.34 -22.88
CA TRP A 22 18.52 13.68 -21.58
C TRP A 22 19.24 12.49 -20.92
N GLY A 23 18.67 11.29 -21.02
CA GLY A 23 19.28 10.06 -20.51
C GLY A 23 20.56 9.69 -21.27
N LYS A 24 20.50 9.70 -22.60
CA LYS A 24 21.67 9.42 -23.48
C LYS A 24 22.85 10.35 -23.22
N GLU A 25 22.59 11.65 -23.08
CA GLU A 25 23.63 12.65 -22.73
C GLU A 25 24.34 12.34 -21.41
N ARG A 26 23.70 11.57 -20.50
CA ARG A 26 24.24 11.17 -19.21
C ARG A 26 24.75 9.74 -19.17
N GLY A 27 24.85 9.10 -20.34
CA GLY A 27 25.34 7.72 -20.48
C GLY A 27 24.39 6.67 -19.92
N MET A 28 23.10 6.99 -19.75
CA MET A 28 22.10 6.02 -19.38
C MET A 28 21.76 5.13 -20.58
N THR A 29 21.52 3.88 -20.32
CA THR A 29 21.25 2.86 -21.36
C THR A 29 19.79 2.41 -21.40
N GLU A 30 19.03 2.75 -20.38
CA GLU A 30 17.66 2.30 -20.23
C GLU A 30 16.81 3.36 -19.50
N MET A 31 15.52 3.40 -19.82
CA MET A 31 14.51 4.21 -19.14
C MET A 31 13.43 3.30 -18.58
N VAL A 32 13.15 3.43 -17.29
CA VAL A 32 12.15 2.62 -16.57
C VAL A 32 11.16 3.55 -15.87
N GLY A 33 9.87 3.21 -15.92
CA GLY A 33 8.82 3.98 -15.21
C GLY A 33 7.40 3.67 -15.68
N PRO A 34 6.40 4.36 -15.07
CA PRO A 34 6.52 5.37 -14.03
C PRO A 34 6.83 4.77 -12.66
N LEU A 35 7.82 5.29 -11.98
CA LEU A 35 8.20 4.94 -10.61
C LEU A 35 8.39 6.20 -9.77
N GLY A 36 8.18 6.11 -8.46
CA GLY A 36 8.50 7.15 -7.51
C GLY A 36 9.98 7.16 -7.09
N PHE A 37 10.31 7.96 -6.08
CA PHE A 37 11.63 7.96 -5.45
C PHE A 37 11.73 6.93 -4.33
N THR A 38 10.58 6.55 -3.76
CA THR A 38 10.44 5.55 -2.71
C THR A 38 9.14 4.78 -2.90
N ASP A 39 8.98 3.63 -2.27
CA ASP A 39 7.75 2.82 -2.26
C ASP A 39 6.52 3.54 -1.67
N PHE A 40 6.70 4.72 -1.07
CA PHE A 40 5.60 5.57 -0.60
C PHE A 40 5.08 6.52 -1.68
N ASP A 41 5.79 6.63 -2.78
CA ASP A 41 5.32 7.35 -3.95
C ASP A 41 4.45 6.43 -4.81
N ALA A 42 3.58 7.02 -5.60
CA ALA A 42 2.74 6.22 -6.49
C ALA A 42 3.58 5.59 -7.61
N GLU A 43 3.45 4.27 -7.75
CA GLU A 43 4.17 3.46 -8.71
C GLU A 43 3.24 2.79 -9.71
N GLY A 44 3.77 2.60 -10.92
CA GLY A 44 3.10 1.90 -12.00
C GLY A 44 1.94 2.67 -12.62
N MET A 45 1.78 2.48 -13.91
CA MET A 45 0.68 2.98 -14.72
C MET A 45 -0.48 1.98 -14.65
N LEU A 46 -1.70 2.45 -14.40
CA LEU A 46 -2.89 1.59 -14.43
C LEU A 46 -3.07 1.00 -15.84
N VAL A 47 -3.19 -0.32 -15.93
CA VAL A 47 -3.39 -1.07 -17.19
C VAL A 47 -4.66 -1.90 -17.19
N GLU A 48 -5.20 -2.26 -16.00
CA GLU A 48 -6.49 -2.95 -15.83
C GLU A 48 -7.26 -2.32 -14.67
N GLY A 49 -8.61 -2.36 -14.71
CA GLY A 49 -9.48 -1.83 -13.65
C GLY A 49 -9.70 -0.32 -13.72
N PHE A 50 -9.76 0.24 -14.91
CA PHE A 50 -9.99 1.69 -15.14
C PHE A 50 -11.33 2.19 -14.61
N GLU A 51 -12.31 1.30 -14.44
CA GLU A 51 -13.62 1.58 -13.86
C GLU A 51 -13.63 1.57 -12.32
N GLN A 52 -12.55 1.12 -11.72
CA GLN A 52 -12.41 1.02 -10.26
C GLN A 52 -11.94 2.35 -9.66
N LEU A 53 -12.42 2.65 -8.46
CA LEU A 53 -11.94 3.82 -7.72
C LEU A 53 -10.52 3.58 -7.22
N SER A 54 -9.61 4.51 -7.51
CA SER A 54 -8.22 4.43 -7.03
C SER A 54 -8.14 4.68 -5.52
N THR A 55 -7.22 4.00 -4.83
CA THR A 55 -6.89 4.33 -3.44
C THR A 55 -6.09 5.63 -3.35
N MET A 56 -5.95 6.19 -2.15
CA MET A 56 -5.17 7.40 -1.93
C MET A 56 -3.68 7.22 -2.28
N ALA A 57 -3.17 5.99 -2.15
CA ALA A 57 -1.76 5.67 -2.41
C ALA A 57 -1.43 5.51 -3.89
N THR A 58 -2.42 5.54 -4.79
CA THR A 58 -2.24 5.24 -6.21
C THR A 58 -2.73 6.37 -7.10
N ILE A 59 -2.15 6.48 -8.30
CA ILE A 59 -2.55 7.47 -9.31
C ILE A 59 -3.49 6.80 -10.32
N TYR A 60 -4.54 7.52 -10.72
CA TYR A 60 -5.35 7.15 -11.87
C TYR A 60 -4.75 7.74 -13.15
N ASN A 61 -4.73 6.95 -14.21
CA ASN A 61 -4.45 7.39 -15.57
C ASN A 61 -5.51 6.86 -16.53
N PHE A 62 -5.70 7.52 -17.66
CA PHE A 62 -6.66 7.09 -18.67
C PHE A 62 -6.17 5.88 -19.48
N PRO A 63 -7.08 5.08 -20.09
CA PRO A 63 -6.71 3.89 -20.87
C PRO A 63 -5.78 4.14 -22.05
N TYR A 64 -5.70 5.36 -22.56
CA TYR A 64 -4.79 5.68 -23.69
C TYR A 64 -3.31 5.71 -23.27
N TYR A 65 -2.99 5.87 -21.97
CA TYR A 65 -1.60 5.90 -21.50
C TYR A 65 -0.82 4.62 -21.86
N PRO A 66 -1.25 3.42 -21.44
CA PRO A 66 -0.56 2.19 -21.83
C PRO A 66 -0.50 1.98 -23.34
N GLN A 67 -1.54 2.38 -24.08
CA GLN A 67 -1.54 2.28 -25.53
C GLN A 67 -0.45 3.16 -26.19
N HIS A 68 -0.19 4.36 -25.64
CA HIS A 68 0.89 5.22 -26.09
C HIS A 68 2.26 4.60 -25.75
N MET A 69 2.43 4.08 -24.55
CA MET A 69 3.67 3.40 -24.14
C MET A 69 4.04 2.27 -25.10
N GLU A 70 3.09 1.38 -25.39
CA GLU A 70 3.29 0.25 -26.30
C GLU A 70 3.62 0.70 -27.73
N LYS A 71 2.91 1.69 -28.27
CA LYS A 71 3.18 2.27 -29.61
C LYS A 71 4.53 2.97 -29.69
N LEU A 72 5.04 3.51 -28.59
CA LEU A 72 6.36 4.13 -28.50
C LEU A 72 7.50 3.13 -28.22
N GLY A 73 7.18 1.83 -28.22
CA GLY A 73 8.16 0.75 -28.10
C GLY A 73 8.62 0.47 -26.67
N PHE A 74 7.81 0.85 -25.67
CA PHE A 74 8.05 0.43 -24.31
C PHE A 74 7.53 -0.99 -24.08
N GLU A 75 8.26 -1.75 -23.29
CA GLU A 75 7.93 -3.12 -22.89
C GLU A 75 7.62 -3.22 -21.41
N LYS A 76 6.92 -4.28 -20.99
CA LYS A 76 6.68 -4.58 -19.58
C LYS A 76 8.00 -4.78 -18.84
N GLU A 77 8.15 -4.08 -17.71
CA GLU A 77 9.22 -4.32 -16.75
C GLU A 77 8.70 -5.07 -15.52
N ALA A 78 7.76 -4.48 -14.80
CA ALA A 78 7.16 -5.06 -13.61
C ALA A 78 5.66 -4.77 -13.55
N ASP A 79 4.88 -5.70 -13.02
CA ASP A 79 3.47 -5.49 -12.73
C ASP A 79 3.20 -5.58 -11.23
N TRP A 80 2.25 -4.76 -10.78
CA TRP A 80 1.61 -4.86 -9.48
C TRP A 80 0.14 -5.17 -9.66
N VAL A 81 -0.40 -5.99 -8.77
CA VAL A 81 -1.82 -6.34 -8.70
C VAL A 81 -2.43 -5.82 -7.41
N GLU A 82 -3.70 -5.44 -7.46
CA GLU A 82 -4.45 -4.94 -6.31
C GLU A 82 -5.70 -5.82 -6.11
N PHE A 83 -5.98 -6.17 -4.85
CA PHE A 83 -7.07 -7.08 -4.48
C PHE A 83 -8.12 -6.39 -3.63
N LYS A 84 -9.39 -6.74 -3.87
CA LYS A 84 -10.45 -6.63 -2.87
C LYS A 84 -10.42 -7.88 -2.02
N ILE A 85 -10.34 -7.70 -0.71
CA ILE A 85 -10.29 -8.77 0.27
C ILE A 85 -11.52 -8.60 1.15
N TYR A 86 -12.52 -9.47 0.98
CA TYR A 86 -13.78 -9.36 1.71
C TYR A 86 -13.60 -9.72 3.17
N ILE A 87 -14.13 -8.87 4.06
CA ILE A 87 -14.07 -9.11 5.52
C ILE A 87 -14.98 -10.30 5.85
N PRO A 88 -14.46 -11.39 6.43
CA PRO A 88 -15.27 -12.54 6.77
C PRO A 88 -16.18 -12.25 7.97
N ASP A 89 -17.32 -12.95 8.05
CA ASP A 89 -18.26 -12.84 9.19
C ASP A 89 -17.65 -13.32 10.51
N ALA A 90 -16.66 -14.18 10.46
CA ALA A 90 -15.90 -14.66 11.62
C ALA A 90 -14.43 -14.86 11.25
N ILE A 91 -13.53 -14.74 12.25
CA ILE A 91 -12.13 -15.10 12.06
C ILE A 91 -12.07 -16.59 11.66
N PRO A 92 -11.41 -16.95 10.56
CA PRO A 92 -11.24 -18.35 10.18
C PRO A 92 -10.60 -19.16 11.32
N ASP A 93 -11.17 -20.33 11.66
CA ASP A 93 -10.69 -21.15 12.78
C ASP A 93 -9.20 -21.51 12.67
N LYS A 94 -8.72 -21.65 11.44
CA LYS A 94 -7.28 -21.86 11.18
C LYS A 94 -6.43 -20.68 11.70
N HIS A 95 -6.85 -19.44 11.52
CA HIS A 95 -6.12 -18.26 12.01
C HIS A 95 -6.13 -18.20 13.54
N LYS A 96 -7.25 -18.48 14.19
CA LYS A 96 -7.32 -18.57 15.67
C LYS A 96 -6.32 -19.59 16.21
N ARG A 97 -6.39 -20.81 15.67
CA ARG A 97 -5.54 -21.92 16.12
C ARG A 97 -4.04 -21.66 15.88
N ILE A 98 -3.70 -21.14 14.70
CA ILE A 98 -2.33 -20.78 14.37
C ILE A 98 -1.84 -19.67 15.28
N SER A 99 -2.64 -18.63 15.54
CA SER A 99 -2.27 -17.51 16.41
C SER A 99 -1.92 -17.96 17.82
N GLU A 100 -2.75 -18.82 18.44
CA GLU A 100 -2.48 -19.37 19.77
C GLU A 100 -1.18 -20.18 19.82
N ILE A 101 -0.94 -21.03 18.81
CA ILE A 101 0.28 -21.85 18.72
C ILE A 101 1.51 -20.97 18.59
N ILE A 102 1.46 -19.96 17.72
CA ILE A 102 2.60 -19.08 17.43
C ILE A 102 2.93 -18.20 18.61
N MET A 103 1.94 -17.59 19.27
CA MET A 103 2.16 -16.80 20.48
C MET A 103 2.90 -17.62 21.53
N ARG A 104 2.48 -18.85 21.78
CA ARG A 104 3.16 -19.74 22.76
C ARG A 104 4.55 -20.18 22.31
N LYS A 105 4.69 -20.60 21.05
CA LYS A 105 5.93 -21.18 20.51
C LYS A 105 7.07 -20.19 20.45
N TYR A 106 6.77 -18.93 20.11
CA TYR A 106 7.79 -17.90 19.91
C TYR A 106 7.77 -16.81 20.98
N GLY A 107 6.93 -16.93 22.02
CA GLY A 107 6.82 -15.92 23.07
C GLY A 107 6.28 -14.57 22.58
N LEU A 108 5.50 -14.58 21.47
CA LEU A 108 5.01 -13.35 20.86
C LEU A 108 3.76 -12.79 21.54
N LYS A 109 3.62 -11.47 21.50
CA LYS A 109 2.48 -10.74 22.08
C LYS A 109 1.89 -9.79 21.03
N ILE A 110 0.57 -9.69 21.02
CA ILE A 110 -0.13 -8.64 20.26
C ILE A 110 -0.16 -7.39 21.14
N VAL A 111 0.30 -6.26 20.59
CA VAL A 111 0.32 -4.96 21.24
C VAL A 111 -0.59 -4.00 20.51
N LYS A 112 -1.56 -3.43 21.24
CA LYS A 112 -2.44 -2.37 20.74
C LYS A 112 -1.92 -1.00 21.15
N CYS A 113 -1.78 -0.13 20.16
CA CYS A 113 -1.54 1.28 20.41
C CYS A 113 -2.86 1.96 20.79
N THR A 114 -2.92 2.56 21.97
CA THR A 114 -4.10 3.27 22.48
C THR A 114 -3.93 4.77 22.49
N SER A 115 -2.71 5.23 22.30
CA SER A 115 -2.35 6.64 22.33
C SER A 115 -1.27 6.98 21.29
N THR A 116 -1.16 8.26 20.95
CA THR A 116 -0.06 8.75 20.12
C THR A 116 1.32 8.53 20.76
N LYS A 117 1.36 8.43 22.11
CA LYS A 117 2.60 8.12 22.83
C LYS A 117 3.09 6.70 22.51
N ASP A 118 2.17 5.72 22.39
CA ASP A 118 2.52 4.35 22.04
C ASP A 118 3.07 4.29 20.62
N ILE A 119 2.43 4.99 19.67
CA ILE A 119 2.94 5.07 18.29
C ILE A 119 4.32 5.74 18.24
N ASN A 120 4.54 6.80 19.00
CA ASN A 120 5.87 7.43 19.04
C ASN A 120 6.93 6.52 19.63
N LYS A 121 6.56 5.64 20.57
CA LYS A 121 7.46 4.61 21.14
C LYS A 121 7.92 3.61 20.06
N TYR A 122 6.99 3.12 19.26
CA TYR A 122 7.27 2.08 18.26
C TYR A 122 7.51 2.60 16.84
N GLY A 123 7.25 3.88 16.58
CA GLY A 123 7.26 4.44 15.24
C GLY A 123 8.57 4.21 14.48
N GLN A 124 9.72 4.44 15.11
CA GLN A 124 11.01 4.16 14.47
C GLN A 124 11.16 2.66 14.17
N ALA A 125 10.86 1.79 15.14
CA ALA A 125 10.98 0.34 14.98
C ALA A 125 10.05 -0.23 13.90
N ILE A 126 8.86 0.36 13.69
CA ILE A 126 7.96 0.00 12.60
C ILE A 126 8.61 0.26 11.24
N PHE A 127 9.21 1.42 11.05
CA PHE A 127 9.86 1.77 9.78
C PHE A 127 11.19 1.03 9.58
N ASP A 128 11.93 0.74 10.64
CA ASP A 128 13.12 -0.10 10.58
C ASP A 128 12.76 -1.53 10.15
N LEU A 129 11.69 -2.09 10.73
CA LEU A 129 11.14 -3.38 10.33
C LEU A 129 10.71 -3.38 8.85
N MET A 130 10.06 -2.31 8.40
CA MET A 130 9.65 -2.17 7.01
C MET A 130 10.87 -2.12 6.09
N ASN A 131 11.88 -1.28 6.39
CA ASN A 131 13.13 -1.20 5.63
C ASN A 131 13.80 -2.58 5.53
N GLU A 132 13.79 -3.37 6.60
CA GLU A 132 14.34 -4.73 6.61
C GLU A 132 13.50 -5.70 5.77
N ALA A 133 12.18 -5.70 5.97
CA ALA A 133 11.25 -6.65 5.34
C ALA A 133 11.14 -6.44 3.83
N TYR A 134 11.24 -5.19 3.35
CA TYR A 134 11.03 -4.81 1.96
C TYR A 134 12.32 -4.65 1.16
N SER A 135 13.49 -4.76 1.80
CA SER A 135 14.80 -4.53 1.20
C SER A 135 15.11 -5.30 -0.08
N LYS A 136 14.37 -6.39 -0.35
CA LYS A 136 14.54 -7.26 -1.52
C LYS A 136 13.45 -7.07 -2.59
N LEU A 137 12.48 -6.19 -2.35
CA LEU A 137 11.43 -5.92 -3.32
C LEU A 137 11.97 -5.09 -4.49
N TYR A 138 11.40 -5.31 -5.66
CA TYR A 138 11.73 -4.55 -6.86
C TYR A 138 11.49 -3.04 -6.63
N GLY A 139 12.48 -2.23 -6.99
CA GLY A 139 12.37 -0.77 -6.86
C GLY A 139 12.50 -0.22 -5.43
N TYR A 140 12.54 -1.07 -4.40
CA TYR A 140 12.55 -0.61 -3.02
C TYR A 140 13.74 0.30 -2.69
N SER A 141 13.44 1.44 -2.10
CA SER A 141 14.42 2.39 -1.58
C SER A 141 14.20 2.64 -0.08
N ALA A 142 15.21 2.33 0.73
CA ALA A 142 15.12 2.48 2.17
C ALA A 142 14.90 3.94 2.59
N LEU A 143 13.94 4.16 3.50
CA LEU A 143 13.65 5.48 4.02
C LEU A 143 14.75 5.96 4.97
N SER A 144 15.17 7.19 4.79
CA SER A 144 16.06 7.88 5.72
C SER A 144 15.33 8.23 7.03
N PRO A 145 16.05 8.41 8.16
CA PRO A 145 15.44 8.80 9.42
C PRO A 145 14.61 10.09 9.33
N LYS A 146 14.99 11.03 8.47
CA LYS A 146 14.26 12.28 8.24
C LYS A 146 12.91 12.02 7.56
N GLN A 147 12.88 11.16 6.53
CA GLN A 147 11.65 10.76 5.85
C GLN A 147 10.72 10.01 6.80
N ILE A 148 11.25 9.07 7.59
CA ILE A 148 10.50 8.33 8.62
C ILE A 148 9.78 9.29 9.57
N GLN A 149 10.48 10.28 10.13
CA GLN A 149 9.87 11.28 11.02
C GLN A 149 8.80 12.12 10.31
N GLN A 150 8.98 12.40 9.03
CA GLN A 150 8.01 13.12 8.23
C GLN A 150 6.73 12.29 8.00
N TYR A 151 6.87 11.01 7.67
CA TYR A 151 5.74 10.09 7.50
C TYR A 151 4.97 9.87 8.80
N ILE A 152 5.66 9.66 9.92
CA ILE A 152 5.01 9.57 11.24
C ILE A 152 4.15 10.81 11.51
N LYS A 153 4.70 12.02 11.31
CA LYS A 153 3.95 13.27 11.52
C LYS A 153 2.76 13.43 10.58
N MET A 154 2.87 12.94 9.35
CA MET A 154 1.82 13.05 8.34
C MET A 154 0.67 12.09 8.61
N PHE A 155 0.96 10.82 8.87
CA PHE A 155 -0.07 9.78 8.97
C PHE A 155 -0.67 9.65 10.37
N LEU A 156 0.11 9.87 11.44
CA LEU A 156 -0.36 9.66 12.81
C LEU A 156 -1.66 10.40 13.14
N PRO A 157 -1.88 11.66 12.73
CA PRO A 157 -3.12 12.38 13.05
C PRO A 157 -4.39 11.85 12.41
N ILE A 158 -4.26 11.07 11.32
CA ILE A 158 -5.38 10.54 10.53
C ILE A 158 -5.65 9.05 10.77
N LEU A 159 -4.73 8.36 11.47
CA LEU A 159 -4.89 6.94 11.78
C LEU A 159 -5.91 6.72 12.90
N ASP A 160 -6.79 5.74 12.72
CA ASP A 160 -7.53 5.15 13.84
C ASP A 160 -6.66 4.05 14.48
N LEU A 161 -6.19 4.31 15.70
CA LEU A 161 -5.25 3.40 16.38
C LEU A 161 -5.81 1.99 16.61
N ARG A 162 -7.14 1.81 16.56
CA ARG A 162 -7.77 0.47 16.59
C ARG A 162 -7.37 -0.38 15.38
N MET A 163 -7.06 0.28 14.25
CA MET A 163 -6.67 -0.33 12.98
C MET A 163 -5.14 -0.50 12.84
N VAL A 164 -4.41 -0.36 13.95
CA VAL A 164 -2.97 -0.59 14.06
C VAL A 164 -2.72 -1.76 15.00
N THR A 165 -2.00 -2.77 14.54
CA THR A 165 -1.61 -3.95 15.33
C THR A 165 -0.11 -4.15 15.23
N LEU A 166 0.52 -4.30 16.39
CA LEU A 166 1.91 -4.70 16.50
C LEU A 166 2.01 -6.09 17.11
N VAL A 167 3.01 -6.84 16.69
CA VAL A 167 3.42 -8.07 17.33
C VAL A 167 4.83 -7.87 17.85
N THR A 168 5.05 -8.13 19.13
CA THR A 168 6.37 -8.01 19.75
C THR A 168 6.81 -9.36 20.34
N ASP A 169 8.12 -9.51 20.53
CA ASP A 169 8.72 -10.60 21.32
C ASP A 169 8.70 -10.29 22.83
N ALA A 170 9.35 -11.14 23.62
CA ALA A 170 9.43 -11.00 25.06
C ALA A 170 10.22 -9.75 25.50
N GLU A 171 11.18 -9.31 24.69
CA GLU A 171 12.05 -8.15 24.88
C GLU A 171 11.43 -6.84 24.34
N ASP A 172 10.15 -6.88 23.88
CA ASP A 172 9.41 -5.74 23.31
C ASP A 172 9.94 -5.26 21.95
N ASN A 173 10.71 -6.09 21.22
CA ASN A 173 11.10 -5.81 19.85
C ASN A 173 9.92 -6.03 18.89
N VAL A 174 9.75 -5.14 17.91
CA VAL A 174 8.67 -5.26 16.91
C VAL A 174 9.02 -6.37 15.91
N ILE A 175 8.17 -7.39 15.84
CA ILE A 175 8.32 -8.57 14.97
C ILE A 175 7.39 -8.48 13.76
N ALA A 176 6.19 -7.92 13.93
CA ALA A 176 5.28 -7.68 12.84
C ALA A 176 4.42 -6.45 13.10
N VAL A 177 3.93 -5.87 12.02
CA VAL A 177 3.02 -4.72 12.04
C VAL A 177 1.96 -4.86 10.96
N GLY A 178 0.74 -4.48 11.29
CA GLY A 178 -0.36 -4.28 10.35
C GLY A 178 -0.99 -2.91 10.59
N ILE A 179 -1.02 -2.08 9.56
CA ILE A 179 -1.64 -0.75 9.59
C ILE A 179 -2.64 -0.66 8.45
N SER A 180 -3.83 -0.25 8.78
CA SER A 180 -4.90 0.02 7.83
C SER A 180 -5.62 1.31 8.19
N MET A 181 -6.40 1.84 7.28
CA MET A 181 -7.22 3.03 7.52
C MET A 181 -8.53 2.97 6.74
N PRO A 182 -9.58 3.68 7.17
CA PRO A 182 -10.76 3.85 6.34
C PRO A 182 -10.38 4.50 5.00
N SER A 183 -10.89 3.97 3.88
CA SER A 183 -10.56 4.53 2.56
C SER A 183 -11.01 5.99 2.45
N LEU A 184 -10.11 6.86 2.02
CA LEU A 184 -10.40 8.27 1.76
C LEU A 184 -10.96 8.51 0.35
N SER A 185 -10.93 7.51 -0.51
CA SER A 185 -11.15 7.64 -1.95
C SER A 185 -12.51 8.25 -2.31
N GLU A 186 -13.60 7.77 -1.70
CA GLU A 186 -14.92 8.36 -1.92
C GLU A 186 -15.02 9.81 -1.43
N ALA A 187 -14.41 10.13 -0.29
CA ALA A 187 -14.42 11.47 0.25
C ALA A 187 -13.67 12.44 -0.66
N LEU A 188 -12.50 12.03 -1.18
CA LEU A 188 -11.71 12.79 -2.13
C LEU A 188 -12.44 12.97 -3.47
N GLN A 189 -13.10 11.92 -3.97
CA GLN A 189 -13.91 11.98 -5.19
C GLN A 189 -15.07 12.97 -5.03
N LYS A 190 -15.81 12.93 -3.90
CA LYS A 190 -16.89 13.89 -3.59
C LYS A 190 -16.36 15.32 -3.44
N ALA A 191 -15.15 15.49 -2.95
CA ALA A 191 -14.47 16.77 -2.87
C ALA A 191 -13.94 17.26 -4.23
N LYS A 192 -13.95 16.41 -5.29
CA LYS A 192 -13.43 16.71 -6.64
C LYS A 192 -11.98 17.24 -6.60
N GLY A 193 -11.15 16.70 -5.70
CA GLY A 193 -9.77 17.12 -5.50
C GLY A 193 -9.60 18.54 -4.92
N ARG A 194 -10.66 19.19 -4.44
CA ARG A 194 -10.61 20.55 -3.88
C ARG A 194 -11.09 20.57 -2.44
N LEU A 195 -10.27 21.07 -1.53
CA LEU A 195 -10.66 21.21 -0.13
C LEU A 195 -11.60 22.41 0.08
N LEU A 196 -11.38 23.50 -0.62
CA LEU A 196 -12.19 24.73 -0.50
C LEU A 196 -13.13 24.86 -1.71
N PRO A 197 -14.37 25.43 -1.50
CA PRO A 197 -14.87 25.93 -0.21
C PRO A 197 -15.44 24.82 0.71
N PHE A 198 -15.90 23.66 0.22
CA PHE A 198 -16.63 22.68 1.04
C PHE A 198 -16.09 21.24 0.97
N GLY A 199 -15.05 20.97 0.18
CA GLY A 199 -14.48 19.62 0.02
C GLY A 199 -13.93 19.04 1.34
N TRP A 200 -13.36 19.91 2.21
CA TRP A 200 -12.89 19.54 3.54
C TRP A 200 -13.96 18.85 4.41
N TYR A 201 -15.25 19.17 4.19
CA TYR A 201 -16.36 18.60 4.95
C TYR A 201 -16.48 17.08 4.77
N HIS A 202 -16.20 16.56 3.57
CA HIS A 202 -16.23 15.12 3.30
C HIS A 202 -15.13 14.39 4.07
N LEU A 203 -13.93 14.95 4.13
CA LEU A 203 -12.81 14.39 4.90
C LEU A 203 -13.04 14.51 6.40
N MET A 204 -13.59 15.66 6.85
CA MET A 204 -13.90 15.87 8.26
C MET A 204 -14.90 14.84 8.80
N LYS A 205 -15.94 14.51 8.03
CA LYS A 205 -16.90 13.46 8.40
C LYS A 205 -16.21 12.13 8.67
N LEU A 206 -15.24 11.78 7.85
CA LEU A 206 -14.53 10.53 7.95
C LEU A 206 -13.54 10.55 9.12
N ILE A 207 -12.67 11.54 9.19
CA ILE A 207 -11.55 11.58 10.14
C ILE A 207 -12.04 11.88 11.56
N PHE A 208 -12.85 12.93 11.73
CA PHE A 208 -13.25 13.41 13.06
C PHE A 208 -14.57 12.84 13.54
N MET A 209 -15.55 12.70 12.64
CA MET A 209 -16.86 12.14 13.02
C MET A 209 -16.90 10.62 12.93
N LYS A 210 -15.82 9.97 12.48
CA LYS A 210 -15.66 8.52 12.32
C LYS A 210 -16.83 7.86 11.55
N LYS A 211 -17.38 8.59 10.57
CA LYS A 211 -18.37 8.06 9.64
C LYS A 211 -17.63 7.36 8.51
N TYR A 212 -17.22 6.13 8.78
CA TYR A 212 -16.38 5.36 7.86
C TYR A 212 -17.15 4.87 6.64
N PRO A 213 -16.49 4.77 5.46
CA PRO A 213 -17.01 4.06 4.31
C PRO A 213 -17.04 2.55 4.59
N LYS A 214 -17.55 1.78 3.65
CA LYS A 214 -17.55 0.31 3.74
C LYS A 214 -16.20 -0.31 3.36
N VAL A 215 -15.28 0.51 2.90
CA VAL A 215 -13.96 0.11 2.39
C VAL A 215 -12.87 0.63 3.30
N LEU A 216 -11.89 -0.21 3.59
CA LEU A 216 -10.64 0.19 4.21
C LEU A 216 -9.47 -0.05 3.26
N ASP A 217 -8.41 0.73 3.39
CA ASP A 217 -7.16 0.57 2.68
C ASP A 217 -6.14 -0.12 3.61
N LEU A 218 -5.50 -1.20 3.13
CA LEU A 218 -4.34 -1.80 3.79
C LEU A 218 -3.12 -0.95 3.46
N LEU A 219 -2.54 -0.29 4.45
CA LEU A 219 -1.42 0.63 4.22
C LEU A 219 -0.06 -0.06 4.34
N LEU A 220 0.09 -0.90 5.36
CA LEU A 220 1.37 -1.53 5.66
C LEU A 220 1.16 -2.88 6.36
N VAL A 221 1.79 -3.91 5.83
CA VAL A 221 1.92 -5.22 6.48
C VAL A 221 3.37 -5.65 6.37
N ALA A 222 4.09 -5.68 7.49
CA ALA A 222 5.47 -6.14 7.53
C ALA A 222 5.66 -7.21 8.60
N VAL A 223 6.48 -8.21 8.28
CA VAL A 223 6.92 -9.27 9.20
C VAL A 223 8.43 -9.40 9.06
N LYS A 224 9.12 -9.43 10.20
CA LYS A 224 10.56 -9.58 10.26
C LYS A 224 11.02 -10.80 9.45
N PRO A 225 12.06 -10.70 8.60
CA PRO A 225 12.45 -11.75 7.67
C PRO A 225 12.60 -13.14 8.31
N GLU A 226 13.17 -13.21 9.50
CA GLU A 226 13.35 -14.45 10.25
C GLU A 226 12.04 -15.08 10.77
N TYR A 227 10.93 -14.31 10.81
CA TYR A 227 9.59 -14.75 11.20
C TYR A 227 8.65 -14.95 10.02
N GLN A 228 9.08 -14.61 8.80
CA GLN A 228 8.31 -14.90 7.59
C GLN A 228 8.14 -16.41 7.40
N ASN A 229 7.04 -16.83 6.76
CA ASN A 229 6.65 -18.24 6.58
C ASN A 229 6.41 -19.04 7.90
N LYS A 230 6.44 -18.38 9.06
CA LYS A 230 6.11 -18.99 10.35
C LYS A 230 4.67 -18.72 10.80
N GLY A 231 3.87 -18.10 9.94
CA GLY A 231 2.45 -17.81 10.18
C GLY A 231 2.18 -16.59 11.08
N VAL A 232 3.19 -15.77 11.38
CA VAL A 232 3.06 -14.59 12.26
C VAL A 232 2.02 -13.59 11.74
N ASN A 233 1.83 -13.51 10.41
CA ASN A 233 0.76 -12.71 9.80
C ASN A 233 -0.65 -13.09 10.31
N ALA A 234 -0.87 -14.35 10.73
CA ALA A 234 -2.15 -14.75 11.32
C ALA A 234 -2.49 -13.97 12.60
N LEU A 235 -1.48 -13.52 13.35
CA LEU A 235 -1.68 -12.68 14.54
C LEU A 235 -2.27 -11.31 14.19
N LEU A 236 -1.83 -10.73 13.06
CA LEU A 236 -2.37 -9.46 12.57
C LEU A 236 -3.85 -9.61 12.19
N PHE A 237 -4.21 -10.66 11.45
CA PHE A 237 -5.60 -10.94 11.08
C PHE A 237 -6.47 -11.27 12.28
N TYR A 238 -5.93 -12.04 13.23
CA TYR A 238 -6.62 -12.39 14.47
C TYR A 238 -7.09 -11.15 15.24
N ASP A 239 -6.26 -10.12 15.27
CA ASP A 239 -6.56 -8.89 15.98
C ASP A 239 -7.37 -7.87 15.16
N LEU A 240 -7.07 -7.72 13.85
CA LEU A 240 -7.66 -6.69 13.02
C LEU A 240 -9.05 -7.03 12.48
N ILE A 241 -9.34 -8.30 12.14
CA ILE A 241 -10.64 -8.70 11.59
C ILE A 241 -11.80 -8.31 12.51
N PRO A 242 -11.80 -8.58 13.83
CA PRO A 242 -12.87 -8.15 14.73
C PRO A 242 -13.06 -6.63 14.75
N VAL A 243 -11.98 -5.86 14.63
CA VAL A 243 -12.06 -4.41 14.56
C VAL A 243 -12.75 -3.97 13.26
N TYR A 244 -12.40 -4.58 12.13
CA TYR A 244 -13.04 -4.27 10.84
C TYR A 244 -14.54 -4.58 10.85
N GLN A 245 -14.93 -5.74 11.42
CA GLN A 245 -16.33 -6.13 11.60
C GLN A 245 -17.09 -5.13 12.47
N GLN A 246 -16.52 -4.77 13.63
CA GLN A 246 -17.14 -3.81 14.57
C GLN A 246 -17.32 -2.42 13.93
N LEU A 247 -16.40 -2.02 13.05
CA LEU A 247 -16.44 -0.75 12.35
C LEU A 247 -17.33 -0.78 11.09
N GLY A 248 -17.84 -1.95 10.69
CA GLY A 248 -18.78 -2.13 9.58
C GLY A 248 -18.14 -2.11 8.20
N PHE A 249 -16.86 -2.45 8.09
CA PHE A 249 -16.19 -2.60 6.80
C PHE A 249 -16.66 -3.88 6.08
N GLU A 250 -16.85 -3.78 4.77
CA GLU A 250 -17.25 -4.91 3.92
C GLU A 250 -16.04 -5.57 3.25
N TYR A 251 -15.07 -4.77 2.81
CA TYR A 251 -13.82 -5.28 2.23
C TYR A 251 -12.65 -4.33 2.47
N ALA A 252 -11.46 -4.89 2.38
CA ALA A 252 -10.20 -4.17 2.36
C ALA A 252 -9.68 -4.10 0.91
N GLU A 253 -9.09 -2.97 0.52
CA GLU A 253 -8.25 -2.87 -0.66
C GLU A 253 -6.79 -3.08 -0.29
N SER A 254 -6.09 -3.99 -1.01
CA SER A 254 -4.65 -4.10 -0.86
C SER A 254 -3.95 -2.90 -1.48
N ASN A 255 -2.76 -2.58 -0.98
CA ASN A 255 -1.82 -1.77 -1.77
C ASN A 255 -1.37 -2.56 -3.01
N PRO A 256 -0.76 -1.90 -4.01
CA PRO A 256 -0.14 -2.59 -5.13
C PRO A 256 0.88 -3.64 -4.64
N GLU A 257 0.67 -4.90 -5.02
CA GLU A 257 1.52 -6.04 -4.67
C GLU A 257 2.23 -6.51 -5.93
N LEU A 258 3.57 -6.67 -5.90
CA LEU A 258 4.31 -7.22 -7.04
C LEU A 258 3.68 -8.55 -7.49
N GLU A 259 3.43 -8.68 -8.78
CA GLU A 259 2.82 -9.89 -9.39
C GLU A 259 3.59 -11.16 -9.02
N GLU A 260 4.92 -11.07 -8.92
CA GLU A 260 5.80 -12.18 -8.58
C GLU A 260 5.88 -12.46 -7.07
N ASN A 261 5.29 -11.62 -6.22
CA ASN A 261 5.32 -11.80 -4.77
C ASN A 261 4.24 -12.77 -4.28
N GLY A 262 4.30 -14.02 -4.74
CA GLY A 262 3.36 -15.07 -4.35
C GLY A 262 3.26 -15.30 -2.84
N LYS A 263 4.27 -14.90 -2.05
CA LYS A 263 4.23 -15.02 -0.58
C LYS A 263 3.23 -14.07 0.06
N VAL A 264 3.10 -12.87 -0.46
CA VAL A 264 2.11 -11.90 0.01
C VAL A 264 0.72 -12.35 -0.44
N GLN A 265 0.57 -12.75 -1.70
CA GLN A 265 -0.70 -13.20 -2.25
C GLN A 265 -1.23 -14.47 -1.57
N ALA A 266 -0.37 -15.39 -1.15
CA ALA A 266 -0.75 -16.60 -0.40
C ALA A 266 -1.44 -16.31 0.95
N GLN A 267 -1.28 -15.12 1.54
CA GLN A 267 -2.01 -14.75 2.76
C GLN A 267 -3.53 -14.60 2.50
N TRP A 268 -3.90 -14.30 1.26
CA TRP A 268 -5.30 -14.07 0.87
C TRP A 268 -6.06 -15.36 0.54
N GLU A 269 -5.41 -16.51 0.43
CA GLU A 269 -6.03 -17.81 0.08
C GLU A 269 -7.19 -18.23 1.01
N TYR A 270 -7.21 -17.70 2.24
CA TYR A 270 -8.25 -18.01 3.24
C TYR A 270 -9.39 -16.99 3.25
N PHE A 271 -9.34 -16.01 2.38
CA PHE A 271 -10.34 -14.96 2.26
C PHE A 271 -11.01 -15.03 0.87
N LYS A 272 -12.23 -14.56 0.79
CA LYS A 272 -12.84 -14.27 -0.52
C LYS A 272 -12.12 -13.05 -1.08
N THR A 273 -11.46 -13.20 -2.24
CA THR A 273 -10.70 -12.13 -2.88
C THR A 273 -11.06 -11.96 -4.34
N GLU A 274 -10.83 -10.79 -4.87
CA GLU A 274 -11.00 -10.43 -6.27
C GLU A 274 -9.81 -9.53 -6.67
N GLN A 275 -8.99 -9.99 -7.63
CA GLN A 275 -8.02 -9.09 -8.27
C GLN A 275 -8.82 -8.14 -9.16
N HIS A 276 -8.68 -6.83 -8.94
CA HIS A 276 -9.53 -5.87 -9.63
C HIS A 276 -8.78 -4.72 -10.31
N LYS A 277 -7.50 -4.55 -10.03
CA LYS A 277 -6.64 -3.58 -10.71
C LYS A 277 -5.26 -4.17 -10.97
N ARG A 278 -4.60 -3.65 -12.00
CA ARG A 278 -3.21 -3.96 -12.34
C ARG A 278 -2.51 -2.68 -12.74
N ARG A 279 -1.26 -2.55 -12.29
CA ARG A 279 -0.36 -1.46 -12.66
C ARG A 279 0.90 -2.01 -13.27
N ARG A 280 1.53 -1.23 -14.15
CA ARG A 280 2.73 -1.64 -14.86
C ARG A 280 3.79 -0.56 -14.85
N ALA A 281 5.02 -0.92 -14.52
CA ALA A 281 6.20 -0.19 -14.95
C ALA A 281 6.64 -0.69 -16.32
N TYR A 282 6.98 0.25 -17.17
CA TYR A 282 7.48 -0.01 -18.51
C TYR A 282 8.97 0.29 -18.60
N LYS A 283 9.67 -0.37 -19.51
CA LYS A 283 11.06 -0.08 -19.84
C LYS A 283 11.24 0.14 -21.32
N LYS A 284 12.31 0.87 -21.66
CA LYS A 284 12.79 1.08 -23.03
C LYS A 284 14.30 1.29 -23.01
N SER A 285 15.01 0.59 -23.89
CA SER A 285 16.42 0.87 -24.15
C SER A 285 16.59 2.21 -24.81
N LEU A 286 17.67 2.93 -24.45
CA LEU A 286 17.98 4.27 -24.90
C LEU A 286 18.98 4.25 -26.06
#